data_6a091c81db9351c5a47447417b5b53f9
#
_entry.id   6a091c81db9351c5a47447417b5b53f9
#
_cell.length_a   1.000
_cell.length_b   1.000
_cell.length_c   1.000
_cell.angle_alpha   90.00
_cell.angle_beta   90.00
_cell.angle_gamma   90.00
#
_symmetry.space_group_name_H-M   'P 1'
#
loop_
_entity.id
_entity.type
_entity.pdbx_description
1 polymer ?
#
loop_
_entity_poly.entity_id
_entity_poly.type
_entity_poly.pdbx_seq_one_letter_code
_entity_poly.pdbx_strand_id
1 'polypeptide(L)'
;MIWLRSNGFLLGLLAAVALAFALPGPGARGGVLHADVANNVGIALILFLQGLSLSLEKVRKGAGNWRLHLIVQLFTFAVFPLVGLLFHALVPLVWPSEPPAIRDGFLYLCVLPSTVSTSVVLTAVARGNTAAALFNAAFSNILGVFLTPVLVQLLMSQAGSSTPFGPLLLKIVMLTLIPFFAGMLLRRHVLKWVEAHKAWVARISNTVIVFIVYSAFCDSVQERIWQQHGIAMTSTVLLFVVLLFAGISGLVHLSCRLFKLNREDRIAAYFCSVKKTLAMGVPLAMLIFGKRSDLSLILLPIMFYHPLQLFVNGLFANHWAKTDPRRDS
;
A
#
# COMPACT_ATOMS: atom_id res chain seq x y z
N MET A 1 -24.02 5.81 -11.87
CA MET A 1 -22.87 5.85 -12.81
C MET A 1 -21.61 6.52 -12.24
N ILE A 2 -21.71 7.64 -11.51
CA ILE A 2 -20.56 8.35 -10.92
C ILE A 2 -19.84 7.48 -9.88
N TRP A 3 -20.57 6.78 -9.00
CA TRP A 3 -20.00 5.88 -7.97
C TRP A 3 -19.20 4.72 -8.56
N LEU A 4 -19.68 4.09 -9.65
CA LEU A 4 -18.98 3.01 -10.37
C LEU A 4 -17.65 3.50 -11.00
N ARG A 5 -17.60 4.74 -11.50
CA ARG A 5 -16.38 5.31 -12.08
C ARG A 5 -15.33 5.66 -11.01
N SER A 6 -15.75 6.10 -9.82
CA SER A 6 -14.84 6.41 -8.72
C SER A 6 -14.28 5.15 -8.02
N ASN A 7 -15.01 4.01 -8.07
CA ASN A 7 -14.62 2.76 -7.41
C ASN A 7 -14.19 1.65 -8.38
N GLY A 8 -13.97 1.96 -9.67
CA GLY A 8 -13.65 0.96 -10.70
C GLY A 8 -12.43 0.08 -10.36
N PHE A 9 -11.42 0.62 -9.69
CA PHE A 9 -10.26 -0.16 -9.24
C PHE A 9 -10.65 -1.18 -8.16
N LEU A 10 -11.44 -0.77 -7.17
CA LEU A 10 -11.91 -1.67 -6.10
C LEU A 10 -12.80 -2.77 -6.66
N LEU A 11 -13.71 -2.42 -7.57
CA LEU A 11 -14.54 -3.41 -8.27
C LEU A 11 -13.69 -4.37 -9.11
N GLY A 12 -12.63 -3.86 -9.75
CA GLY A 12 -11.66 -4.69 -10.46
C GLY A 12 -10.95 -5.69 -9.56
N LEU A 13 -10.55 -5.30 -8.36
CA LEU A 13 -9.94 -6.22 -7.37
C LEU A 13 -10.93 -7.29 -6.91
N LEU A 14 -12.17 -6.91 -6.60
CA LEU A 14 -13.22 -7.88 -6.21
C LEU A 14 -13.53 -8.85 -7.35
N ALA A 15 -13.64 -8.34 -8.58
CA ALA A 15 -13.86 -9.15 -9.77
C ALA A 15 -12.68 -10.11 -10.02
N ALA A 16 -11.43 -9.68 -9.83
CA ALA A 16 -10.25 -10.52 -9.96
C ALA A 16 -10.27 -11.69 -8.96
N VAL A 17 -10.62 -11.41 -7.71
CA VAL A 17 -10.78 -12.45 -6.67
C VAL A 17 -11.90 -13.41 -7.07
N ALA A 18 -13.10 -12.91 -7.41
CA ALA A 18 -14.20 -13.75 -7.83
C ALA A 18 -13.87 -14.62 -9.07
N LEU A 19 -13.18 -14.04 -10.05
CA LEU A 19 -12.72 -14.74 -11.24
C LEU A 19 -11.69 -15.82 -10.91
N ALA A 20 -10.79 -15.60 -9.96
CA ALA A 20 -9.82 -16.60 -9.52
C ALA A 20 -10.49 -17.82 -8.88
N PHE A 21 -11.59 -17.63 -8.14
CA PHE A 21 -12.40 -18.74 -7.62
C PHE A 21 -13.17 -19.49 -8.71
N ALA A 22 -13.64 -18.79 -9.75
CA ALA A 22 -14.39 -19.38 -10.84
C ALA A 22 -13.50 -20.07 -11.89
N LEU A 23 -12.38 -19.45 -12.22
CA LEU A 23 -11.46 -19.86 -13.30
C LEU A 23 -9.99 -19.76 -12.84
N PRO A 24 -9.53 -20.62 -11.91
CA PRO A 24 -8.17 -20.53 -11.38
C PRO A 24 -7.09 -20.96 -12.38
N GLY A 25 -7.38 -21.89 -13.27
CA GLY A 25 -6.39 -22.49 -14.19
C GLY A 25 -5.59 -21.50 -15.03
N PRO A 26 -6.23 -20.57 -15.75
CA PRO A 26 -5.51 -19.65 -16.65
C PRO A 26 -4.50 -18.74 -15.96
N GLY A 27 -4.79 -18.25 -14.75
CA GLY A 27 -3.97 -17.28 -14.02
C GLY A 27 -2.98 -17.88 -13.04
N ALA A 28 -3.04 -19.19 -12.80
CA ALA A 28 -2.11 -19.91 -11.93
C ALA A 28 -0.76 -20.13 -12.63
N ARG A 29 0.25 -20.50 -11.84
CA ARG A 29 1.58 -20.87 -12.37
C ARG A 29 1.48 -22.02 -13.35
N GLY A 30 2.17 -21.85 -14.48
CA GLY A 30 2.08 -22.81 -15.59
C GLY A 30 0.79 -22.72 -16.40
N GLY A 31 -0.12 -21.80 -16.07
CA GLY A 31 -1.33 -21.54 -16.83
C GLY A 31 -1.07 -20.80 -18.15
N VAL A 32 -2.08 -20.77 -19.01
CA VAL A 32 -2.01 -20.20 -20.38
C VAL A 32 -1.67 -18.70 -20.41
N LEU A 33 -1.89 -17.96 -19.31
CA LEU A 33 -1.57 -16.53 -19.23
C LEU A 33 -0.10 -16.27 -18.88
N HIS A 34 0.72 -17.30 -18.73
CA HIS A 34 2.15 -17.17 -18.39
C HIS A 34 2.37 -16.18 -17.24
N ALA A 35 1.61 -16.36 -16.14
CA ALA A 35 1.53 -15.40 -15.04
C ALA A 35 2.89 -15.02 -14.46
N ASP A 36 3.86 -15.93 -14.43
CA ASP A 36 5.22 -15.66 -13.94
C ASP A 36 5.92 -14.55 -14.74
N VAL A 37 5.82 -14.60 -16.07
CA VAL A 37 6.41 -13.59 -16.97
C VAL A 37 5.60 -12.31 -16.91
N ALA A 38 4.27 -12.41 -17.01
CA ALA A 38 3.37 -11.27 -17.01
C ALA A 38 3.47 -10.46 -15.70
N ASN A 39 3.58 -11.14 -14.55
CA ASN A 39 3.78 -10.49 -13.25
C ASN A 39 5.13 -9.75 -13.19
N ASN A 40 6.24 -10.36 -13.59
CA ASN A 40 7.55 -9.72 -13.56
C ASN A 40 7.61 -8.46 -14.43
N VAL A 41 7.09 -8.54 -15.67
CA VAL A 41 6.99 -7.40 -16.60
C VAL A 41 6.06 -6.33 -16.03
N GLY A 42 4.91 -6.74 -15.48
CA GLY A 42 3.93 -5.85 -14.88
C GLY A 42 4.51 -5.08 -13.68
N ILE A 43 5.26 -5.74 -12.80
CA ILE A 43 5.93 -5.14 -11.65
C ILE A 43 6.92 -4.06 -12.11
N ALA A 44 7.81 -4.40 -13.05
CA ALA A 44 8.77 -3.44 -13.60
C ALA A 44 8.04 -2.23 -14.22
N LEU A 45 6.96 -2.48 -14.95
CA LEU A 45 6.14 -1.42 -15.56
C LEU A 45 5.50 -0.52 -14.49
N ILE A 46 4.88 -1.08 -13.44
CA ILE A 46 4.28 -0.28 -12.37
C ILE A 46 5.32 0.61 -11.71
N LEU A 47 6.48 0.06 -11.36
CA LEU A 47 7.54 0.81 -10.69
C LEU A 47 8.14 1.90 -11.58
N PHE A 48 8.31 1.62 -12.86
CA PHE A 48 8.68 2.61 -13.86
C PHE A 48 7.65 3.75 -13.97
N LEU A 49 6.36 3.42 -14.06
CA LEU A 49 5.28 4.40 -14.10
C LEU A 49 5.16 5.22 -12.81
N GLN A 50 5.46 4.64 -11.65
CA GLN A 50 5.55 5.37 -10.40
C GLN A 50 6.70 6.36 -10.40
N GLY A 51 7.87 5.97 -10.89
CA GLY A 51 9.02 6.88 -11.11
C GLY A 51 8.67 8.02 -12.06
N LEU A 52 8.02 7.74 -13.19
CA LEU A 52 7.53 8.73 -14.15
C LEU A 52 6.53 9.72 -13.51
N SER A 53 5.71 9.27 -12.60
CA SER A 53 4.67 10.09 -11.95
C SER A 53 5.22 11.01 -10.88
N LEU A 54 6.44 10.77 -10.38
CA LEU A 54 7.03 11.50 -9.26
C LEU A 54 7.63 12.85 -9.71
N SER A 55 7.12 13.98 -9.20
CA SER A 55 7.63 15.32 -9.47
C SER A 55 8.50 15.84 -8.33
N LEU A 56 9.83 15.77 -8.48
CA LEU A 56 10.78 16.27 -7.47
C LEU A 56 10.65 17.77 -7.20
N GLU A 57 10.31 18.57 -8.23
CA GLU A 57 10.10 20.01 -8.08
C GLU A 57 8.91 20.33 -7.17
N LYS A 58 7.78 19.60 -7.36
CA LYS A 58 6.60 19.74 -6.51
C LYS A 58 6.85 19.27 -5.09
N VAL A 59 7.67 18.22 -4.93
CA VAL A 59 8.10 17.69 -3.65
C VAL A 59 8.89 18.74 -2.87
N ARG A 60 9.86 19.41 -3.50
CA ARG A 60 10.69 20.44 -2.85
C ARG A 60 9.88 21.61 -2.28
N LYS A 61 8.78 22.02 -2.91
CA LYS A 61 7.92 23.11 -2.43
C LYS A 61 7.22 22.84 -1.11
N GLY A 62 7.04 21.57 -0.74
CA GLY A 62 6.36 21.15 0.51
C GLY A 62 7.28 20.96 1.72
N ALA A 63 8.59 21.18 1.60
CA ALA A 63 9.61 20.78 2.58
C ALA A 63 9.68 21.66 3.85
N GLY A 64 8.86 22.70 3.99
CA GLY A 64 9.04 23.75 5.02
C GLY A 64 8.75 23.35 6.47
N ASN A 65 7.94 22.31 6.74
CA ASN A 65 7.55 21.90 8.10
C ASN A 65 8.15 20.57 8.51
N TRP A 66 9.39 20.60 9.03
CA TRP A 66 10.12 19.40 9.44
C TRP A 66 9.39 18.54 10.50
N ARG A 67 8.64 19.17 11.44
CA ARG A 67 7.90 18.44 12.49
C ARG A 67 6.82 17.55 11.89
N LEU A 68 6.07 18.08 10.93
CA LEU A 68 5.07 17.33 10.19
C LEU A 68 5.72 16.16 9.43
N HIS A 69 6.84 16.44 8.75
CA HIS A 69 7.55 15.40 7.96
C HIS A 69 8.08 14.30 8.87
N LEU A 70 8.66 14.65 10.02
CA LEU A 70 9.15 13.70 11.00
C LEU A 70 8.02 12.79 11.50
N ILE A 71 6.86 13.37 11.89
CA ILE A 71 5.69 12.59 12.33
C ILE A 71 5.29 11.60 11.27
N VAL A 72 5.10 12.04 10.01
CA VAL A 72 4.63 11.17 8.93
C VAL A 72 5.60 10.01 8.69
N GLN A 73 6.91 10.29 8.61
CA GLN A 73 7.90 9.24 8.32
C GLN A 73 8.09 8.29 9.51
N LEU A 74 8.07 8.81 10.75
CA LEU A 74 8.12 7.97 11.96
C LEU A 74 6.89 7.04 12.03
N PHE A 75 5.69 7.54 11.76
CA PHE A 75 4.51 6.67 11.73
C PHE A 75 4.63 5.63 10.63
N THR A 76 5.04 6.02 9.43
CA THR A 76 5.10 5.12 8.26
C THR A 76 6.14 4.00 8.43
N PHE A 77 7.35 4.33 8.93
CA PHE A 77 8.51 3.43 8.91
C PHE A 77 9.03 3.01 10.28
N ALA A 78 8.45 3.49 11.38
CA ALA A 78 8.79 3.05 12.73
C ALA A 78 7.54 2.60 13.51
N VAL A 79 6.54 3.45 13.71
CA VAL A 79 5.37 3.12 14.55
C VAL A 79 4.57 1.96 13.94
N PHE A 80 4.24 2.01 12.65
CA PHE A 80 3.56 0.90 11.98
C PHE A 80 4.35 -0.41 12.05
N PRO A 81 5.65 -0.48 11.68
CA PRO A 81 6.45 -1.68 11.84
C PRO A 81 6.49 -2.21 13.28
N LEU A 82 6.62 -1.34 14.29
CA LEU A 82 6.58 -1.74 15.70
C LEU A 82 5.23 -2.34 16.09
N VAL A 83 4.11 -1.71 15.66
CA VAL A 83 2.77 -2.28 15.85
C VAL A 83 2.62 -3.60 15.11
N GLY A 84 3.18 -3.74 13.91
CA GLY A 84 3.21 -4.98 13.16
C GLY A 84 3.99 -6.10 13.87
N LEU A 85 5.13 -5.78 14.46
CA LEU A 85 5.91 -6.72 15.29
C LEU A 85 5.15 -7.13 16.54
N LEU A 86 4.52 -6.17 17.22
CA LEU A 86 3.70 -6.46 18.40
C LEU A 86 2.52 -7.37 18.02
N PHE A 87 1.85 -7.09 16.91
CA PHE A 87 0.80 -7.95 16.36
C PHE A 87 1.34 -9.35 16.08
N HIS A 88 2.48 -9.46 15.39
CA HIS A 88 3.11 -10.74 15.05
C HIS A 88 3.45 -11.58 16.31
N ALA A 89 3.83 -10.92 17.41
CA ALA A 89 4.16 -11.57 18.67
C ALA A 89 2.90 -11.99 19.48
N LEU A 90 1.85 -11.16 19.47
CA LEU A 90 0.69 -11.33 20.35
C LEU A 90 -0.46 -12.14 19.72
N VAL A 91 -0.61 -12.11 18.40
CA VAL A 91 -1.74 -12.78 17.73
C VAL A 91 -1.77 -14.28 18.02
N PRO A 92 -0.66 -15.03 18.05
CA PRO A 92 -0.70 -16.46 18.40
C PRO A 92 -1.27 -16.76 19.78
N LEU A 93 -1.21 -15.80 20.71
CA LEU A 93 -1.77 -15.93 22.07
C LEU A 93 -3.29 -15.81 22.07
N VAL A 94 -3.85 -15.01 21.15
CA VAL A 94 -5.29 -14.72 21.07
C VAL A 94 -5.98 -15.61 20.02
N TRP A 95 -5.24 -15.97 18.98
CA TRP A 95 -5.71 -16.81 17.89
C TRP A 95 -4.66 -17.86 17.52
N PRO A 96 -4.52 -18.95 18.33
CA PRO A 96 -3.49 -19.98 18.15
C PRO A 96 -3.56 -20.73 16.82
N SER A 97 -4.74 -20.77 16.19
CA SER A 97 -4.97 -21.45 14.90
C SER A 97 -4.80 -20.56 13.68
N GLU A 98 -4.25 -19.33 13.85
CA GLU A 98 -4.06 -18.44 12.70
C GLU A 98 -3.05 -19.01 11.70
N PRO A 99 -3.29 -18.86 10.39
CA PRO A 99 -2.28 -19.17 9.40
C PRO A 99 -1.08 -18.21 9.53
N PRO A 100 0.18 -18.71 9.61
CA PRO A 100 1.37 -17.84 9.72
C PRO A 100 1.45 -16.79 8.60
N ALA A 101 0.94 -17.10 7.43
CA ALA A 101 0.86 -16.14 6.30
C ALA A 101 0.04 -14.89 6.61
N ILE A 102 -0.97 -14.96 7.48
CA ILE A 102 -1.75 -13.81 7.93
C ILE A 102 -0.90 -12.87 8.78
N ARG A 103 -0.11 -13.41 9.73
CA ARG A 103 0.84 -12.62 10.52
C ARG A 103 1.87 -11.93 9.64
N ASP A 104 2.44 -12.68 8.70
CA ASP A 104 3.35 -12.16 7.68
C ASP A 104 2.69 -11.02 6.90
N GLY A 105 1.43 -11.18 6.52
CA GLY A 105 0.65 -10.17 5.80
C GLY A 105 0.41 -8.90 6.60
N PHE A 106 0.11 -8.99 7.90
CA PHE A 106 -0.01 -7.82 8.77
C PHE A 106 1.33 -7.10 8.95
N LEU A 107 2.41 -7.84 9.20
CA LEU A 107 3.74 -7.27 9.30
C LEU A 107 4.15 -6.60 7.99
N TYR A 108 3.88 -7.27 6.86
CA TYR A 108 4.10 -6.73 5.52
C TYR A 108 3.30 -5.44 5.28
N LEU A 109 2.01 -5.41 5.59
CA LEU A 109 1.18 -4.20 5.53
C LEU A 109 1.82 -3.05 6.31
N CYS A 110 2.34 -3.32 7.50
CA CYS A 110 2.92 -2.32 8.38
C CYS A 110 4.22 -1.69 7.85
N VAL A 111 5.01 -2.39 7.04
CA VAL A 111 6.27 -1.85 6.47
C VAL A 111 6.09 -1.13 5.12
N LEU A 112 4.89 -1.10 4.56
CA LEU A 112 4.61 -0.41 3.30
C LEU A 112 4.62 1.12 3.46
N PRO A 113 4.99 1.87 2.39
CA PRO A 113 4.89 3.33 2.37
C PRO A 113 3.45 3.83 2.22
N SER A 114 3.30 5.16 2.34
CA SER A 114 2.02 5.85 2.18
C SER A 114 1.58 5.96 0.71
N THR A 115 0.30 6.32 0.49
CA THR A 115 -0.23 6.59 -0.86
C THR A 115 -0.02 8.06 -1.25
N VAL A 116 0.33 8.35 -2.52
CA VAL A 116 0.49 9.73 -2.98
C VAL A 116 -0.86 10.36 -3.34
N SER A 117 -1.54 9.83 -4.35
CA SER A 117 -2.70 10.49 -4.97
C SER A 117 -3.83 10.73 -3.99
N THR A 118 -4.25 9.71 -3.25
CA THR A 118 -5.39 9.81 -2.34
C THR A 118 -5.10 10.60 -1.07
N SER A 119 -3.83 10.64 -0.60
CA SER A 119 -3.45 11.48 0.55
C SER A 119 -3.58 12.96 0.19
N VAL A 120 -3.07 13.37 -0.97
CA VAL A 120 -3.17 14.75 -1.45
C VAL A 120 -4.62 15.17 -1.70
N VAL A 121 -5.40 14.32 -2.38
CA VAL A 121 -6.82 14.61 -2.69
C VAL A 121 -7.64 14.78 -1.41
N LEU A 122 -7.52 13.85 -0.44
CA LEU A 122 -8.29 13.95 0.81
C LEU A 122 -7.83 15.14 1.68
N THR A 123 -6.53 15.47 1.65
CA THR A 123 -6.02 16.68 2.30
C THR A 123 -6.62 17.94 1.68
N ALA A 124 -6.75 17.99 0.35
CA ALA A 124 -7.38 19.10 -0.35
C ALA A 124 -8.88 19.22 -0.02
N VAL A 125 -9.61 18.10 -0.05
CA VAL A 125 -11.04 18.05 0.33
C VAL A 125 -11.24 18.57 1.75
N ALA A 126 -10.38 18.16 2.69
CA ALA A 126 -10.44 18.59 4.10
C ALA A 126 -9.87 20.00 4.35
N ARG A 127 -9.45 20.71 3.30
CA ARG A 127 -8.80 22.04 3.38
C ARG A 127 -7.54 22.04 4.24
N GLY A 128 -6.72 20.99 4.11
CA GLY A 128 -5.42 20.85 4.77
C GLY A 128 -4.26 21.35 3.91
N ASN A 129 -3.03 21.22 4.44
CA ASN A 129 -1.80 21.59 3.73
C ASN A 129 -1.46 20.57 2.64
N THR A 130 -1.94 20.82 1.42
CA THR A 130 -1.75 19.94 0.25
C THR A 130 -0.29 19.87 -0.22
N ALA A 131 0.48 20.93 -0.06
CA ALA A 131 1.89 20.95 -0.43
C ALA A 131 2.71 20.03 0.48
N ALA A 132 2.48 20.09 1.79
CA ALA A 132 3.09 19.20 2.75
C ALA A 132 2.63 17.74 2.57
N ALA A 133 1.35 17.50 2.25
CA ALA A 133 0.85 16.17 1.95
C ALA A 133 1.52 15.57 0.71
N LEU A 134 1.69 16.36 -0.36
CA LEU A 134 2.38 15.94 -1.57
C LEU A 134 3.85 15.59 -1.30
N PHE A 135 4.54 16.45 -0.52
CA PHE A 135 5.91 16.18 -0.11
C PHE A 135 6.02 14.86 0.63
N ASN A 136 5.24 14.70 1.72
CA ASN A 136 5.34 13.52 2.57
C ASN A 136 5.00 12.23 1.84
N ALA A 137 3.93 12.23 1.05
CA ALA A 137 3.52 11.05 0.31
C ALA A 137 4.55 10.66 -0.75
N ALA A 138 5.13 11.63 -1.46
CA ALA A 138 6.18 11.39 -2.44
C ALA A 138 7.48 10.92 -1.77
N PHE A 139 7.90 11.59 -0.69
CA PHE A 139 9.09 11.24 0.08
C PHE A 139 8.96 9.85 0.72
N SER A 140 7.79 9.52 1.28
CA SER A 140 7.49 8.18 1.79
C SER A 140 7.61 7.10 0.71
N ASN A 141 7.19 7.37 -0.52
CA ASN A 141 7.35 6.40 -1.61
C ASN A 141 8.80 6.23 -2.04
N ILE A 142 9.59 7.32 -2.11
CA ILE A 142 11.03 7.23 -2.39
C ILE A 142 11.70 6.40 -1.30
N LEU A 143 11.50 6.74 -0.04
CA LEU A 143 12.05 5.99 1.09
C LEU A 143 11.56 4.54 1.09
N GLY A 144 10.29 4.30 0.78
CA GLY A 144 9.68 2.98 0.78
C GLY A 144 10.28 2.01 -0.24
N VAL A 145 10.72 2.51 -1.40
CA VAL A 145 11.42 1.66 -2.39
C VAL A 145 12.69 1.03 -1.80
N PHE A 146 13.36 1.76 -0.89
CA PHE A 146 14.57 1.27 -0.19
C PHE A 146 14.23 0.59 1.13
N LEU A 147 13.47 1.26 2.00
CA LEU A 147 13.24 0.82 3.37
C LEU A 147 12.32 -0.40 3.45
N THR A 148 11.29 -0.50 2.59
CA THR A 148 10.35 -1.61 2.68
C THR A 148 11.03 -2.96 2.44
N PRO A 149 11.85 -3.19 1.39
CA PRO A 149 12.58 -4.45 1.24
C PRO A 149 13.51 -4.76 2.42
N VAL A 150 14.19 -3.73 2.95
CA VAL A 150 15.10 -3.89 4.09
C VAL A 150 14.32 -4.27 5.35
N LEU A 151 13.21 -3.56 5.65
CA LEU A 151 12.37 -3.85 6.80
C LEU A 151 11.72 -5.23 6.70
N VAL A 152 11.21 -5.62 5.52
CA VAL A 152 10.69 -6.97 5.30
C VAL A 152 11.77 -8.01 5.65
N GLN A 153 12.97 -7.83 5.11
CA GLN A 153 14.05 -8.77 5.36
C GLN A 153 14.46 -8.81 6.84
N LEU A 154 14.63 -7.65 7.48
CA LEU A 154 15.04 -7.59 8.88
C LEU A 154 13.99 -8.16 9.84
N LEU A 155 12.72 -7.86 9.61
CA LEU A 155 11.65 -8.20 10.53
C LEU A 155 11.06 -9.59 10.26
N MET A 156 11.07 -10.04 9.02
CA MET A 156 10.49 -11.34 8.64
C MET A 156 11.56 -12.46 8.55
N SER A 157 12.84 -12.17 8.39
CA SER A 157 13.91 -13.18 8.47
C SER A 157 14.07 -13.74 9.88
N GLN A 158 13.69 -12.99 10.91
CA GLN A 158 13.65 -13.49 12.29
C GLN A 158 12.53 -14.52 12.52
N ALA A 159 11.59 -14.61 11.60
CA ALA A 159 10.49 -15.58 11.63
C ALA A 159 10.82 -16.93 10.95
N GLY A 160 12.10 -17.24 10.67
CA GLY A 160 12.53 -18.59 10.26
C GLY A 160 12.67 -18.83 8.74
N SER A 161 12.73 -17.78 7.89
CA SER A 161 12.98 -17.99 6.47
C SER A 161 14.49 -18.13 6.15
N SER A 162 14.90 -19.30 5.65
CA SER A 162 16.28 -19.69 5.35
C SER A 162 16.85 -19.14 4.03
N THR A 163 16.28 -18.10 3.44
CA THR A 163 16.77 -17.53 2.18
C THR A 163 17.99 -16.63 2.41
N PRO A 164 19.10 -16.81 1.66
CA PRO A 164 20.28 -15.98 1.80
C PRO A 164 19.94 -14.50 1.58
N PHE A 165 20.26 -13.67 2.59
CA PHE A 165 19.92 -12.24 2.62
C PHE A 165 20.38 -11.46 1.39
N GLY A 166 21.65 -11.61 1.02
CA GLY A 166 22.27 -10.77 0.00
C GLY A 166 21.67 -10.93 -1.40
N PRO A 167 21.58 -12.15 -1.95
CA PRO A 167 21.03 -12.37 -3.29
C PRO A 167 19.56 -11.96 -3.43
N LEU A 168 18.73 -12.21 -2.40
CA LEU A 168 17.32 -11.81 -2.41
C LEU A 168 17.18 -10.29 -2.37
N LEU A 169 17.89 -9.63 -1.47
CA LEU A 169 17.90 -8.16 -1.37
C LEU A 169 18.38 -7.52 -2.67
N LEU A 170 19.48 -8.02 -3.25
CA LEU A 170 20.00 -7.52 -4.53
C LEU A 170 18.94 -7.68 -5.65
N LYS A 171 18.30 -8.82 -5.74
CA LYS A 171 17.23 -9.07 -6.73
C LYS A 171 16.07 -8.09 -6.55
N ILE A 172 15.59 -7.90 -5.32
CA ILE A 172 14.50 -6.97 -5.02
C ILE A 172 14.93 -5.55 -5.40
N VAL A 173 16.10 -5.10 -4.94
CA VAL A 173 16.65 -3.78 -5.24
C VAL A 173 16.75 -3.57 -6.75
N MET A 174 17.30 -4.50 -7.51
CA MET A 174 17.43 -4.41 -8.96
C MET A 174 16.07 -4.34 -9.66
N LEU A 175 15.11 -5.19 -9.28
CA LEU A 175 13.79 -5.24 -9.90
C LEU A 175 12.86 -4.08 -9.47
N THR A 176 13.18 -3.38 -8.38
CA THR A 176 12.39 -2.23 -7.91
C THR A 176 13.04 -0.89 -8.22
N LEU A 177 14.32 -0.73 -7.89
CA LEU A 177 15.01 0.56 -8.01
C LEU A 177 15.35 0.92 -9.44
N ILE A 178 15.81 -0.04 -10.25
CA ILE A 178 16.20 0.25 -11.65
C ILE A 178 15.00 0.80 -12.44
N PRO A 179 13.84 0.11 -12.54
CA PRO A 179 12.71 0.66 -13.27
C PRO A 179 12.18 1.96 -12.67
N PHE A 180 12.17 2.09 -11.35
CA PHE A 180 11.73 3.31 -10.69
C PHE A 180 12.62 4.51 -11.05
N PHE A 181 13.95 4.38 -10.92
CA PHE A 181 14.87 5.46 -11.29
C PHE A 181 14.91 5.71 -12.78
N ALA A 182 14.81 4.69 -13.62
CA ALA A 182 14.67 4.86 -15.08
C ALA A 182 13.44 5.72 -15.41
N GLY A 183 12.29 5.43 -14.77
CA GLY A 183 11.09 6.25 -14.90
C GLY A 183 11.30 7.69 -14.43
N MET A 184 11.94 7.89 -13.28
CA MET A 184 12.22 9.22 -12.73
C MET A 184 13.17 10.04 -13.62
N LEU A 185 14.20 9.42 -14.17
CA LEU A 185 15.14 10.07 -15.10
C LEU A 185 14.47 10.42 -16.44
N LEU A 186 13.66 9.50 -16.98
CA LEU A 186 12.96 9.73 -18.23
C LEU A 186 11.89 10.82 -18.12
N ARG A 187 11.32 11.03 -16.92
CA ARG A 187 10.28 12.03 -16.68
C ARG A 187 10.60 13.41 -17.27
N ARG A 188 11.85 13.88 -17.14
CA ARG A 188 12.27 15.19 -17.64
C ARG A 188 12.02 15.37 -19.16
N HIS A 189 12.08 14.28 -19.92
CA HIS A 189 11.90 14.29 -21.36
C HIS A 189 10.44 14.11 -21.79
N VAL A 190 9.65 13.38 -20.98
CA VAL A 190 8.26 13.04 -21.31
C VAL A 190 7.22 13.71 -20.40
N LEU A 191 7.62 14.72 -19.63
CA LEU A 191 6.78 15.39 -18.63
C LEU A 191 5.41 15.83 -19.18
N LYS A 192 5.39 16.51 -20.32
CA LYS A 192 4.15 17.01 -20.95
C LYS A 192 3.20 15.87 -21.29
N TRP A 193 3.76 14.77 -21.83
CA TRP A 193 2.99 13.58 -22.19
C TRP A 193 2.42 12.89 -20.92
N VAL A 194 3.23 12.67 -19.88
CA VAL A 194 2.79 12.06 -18.61
C VAL A 194 1.70 12.90 -17.95
N GLU A 195 1.83 14.22 -17.95
CA GLU A 195 0.82 15.11 -17.37
C GLU A 195 -0.50 15.11 -18.14
N ALA A 196 -0.44 15.02 -19.46
CA ALA A 196 -1.62 14.88 -20.32
C ALA A 196 -2.30 13.50 -20.17
N HIS A 197 -1.53 12.42 -19.89
CA HIS A 197 -2.02 11.05 -19.89
C HIS A 197 -2.06 10.41 -18.50
N LYS A 198 -2.13 11.17 -17.42
CA LYS A 198 -2.17 10.66 -16.03
C LYS A 198 -3.24 9.58 -15.80
N ALA A 199 -4.41 9.75 -16.41
CA ALA A 199 -5.50 8.79 -16.28
C ALA A 199 -5.16 7.44 -16.93
N TRP A 200 -4.45 7.44 -18.05
CA TRP A 200 -3.98 6.23 -18.72
C TRP A 200 -2.89 5.52 -17.92
N VAL A 201 -1.91 6.27 -17.40
CA VAL A 201 -0.85 5.74 -16.52
C VAL A 201 -1.46 5.06 -15.30
N ALA A 202 -2.44 5.70 -14.66
CA ALA A 202 -3.15 5.11 -13.52
C ALA A 202 -3.94 3.86 -13.91
N ARG A 203 -4.62 3.84 -15.06
CA ARG A 203 -5.36 2.67 -15.55
C ARG A 203 -4.44 1.48 -15.81
N ILE A 204 -3.32 1.70 -16.49
CA ILE A 204 -2.32 0.64 -16.74
C ILE A 204 -1.84 0.05 -15.42
N SER A 205 -1.40 0.89 -14.48
CA SER A 205 -0.95 0.44 -13.16
C SER A 205 -2.03 -0.37 -12.43
N ASN A 206 -3.27 0.12 -12.41
CA ASN A 206 -4.39 -0.57 -11.77
C ASN A 206 -4.71 -1.92 -12.43
N THR A 207 -4.67 -2.00 -13.77
CA THR A 207 -4.91 -3.26 -14.50
C THR A 207 -3.85 -4.29 -14.16
N VAL A 208 -2.58 -3.89 -14.09
CA VAL A 208 -1.50 -4.80 -13.70
C VAL A 208 -1.65 -5.28 -12.27
N ILE A 209 -2.04 -4.40 -11.32
CA ILE A 209 -2.29 -4.79 -9.93
C ILE A 209 -3.44 -5.81 -9.86
N VAL A 210 -4.53 -5.56 -10.58
CA VAL A 210 -5.69 -6.47 -10.67
C VAL A 210 -5.26 -7.83 -11.21
N PHE A 211 -4.40 -7.87 -12.23
CA PHE A 211 -3.86 -9.11 -12.77
C PHE A 211 -2.97 -9.87 -11.78
N ILE A 212 -2.07 -9.17 -11.06
CA ILE A 212 -1.21 -9.79 -10.03
C ILE A 212 -2.06 -10.40 -8.91
N VAL A 213 -3.11 -9.68 -8.48
CA VAL A 213 -4.06 -10.20 -7.47
C VAL A 213 -4.79 -11.43 -7.99
N TYR A 214 -5.30 -11.39 -9.23
CA TYR A 214 -5.93 -12.53 -9.86
C TYR A 214 -5.02 -13.76 -9.84
N SER A 215 -3.78 -13.62 -10.33
CA SER A 215 -2.78 -14.69 -10.37
C SER A 215 -2.48 -15.27 -8.97
N ALA A 216 -2.25 -14.41 -7.97
CA ALA A 216 -1.97 -14.84 -6.59
C ALA A 216 -3.14 -15.65 -5.98
N PHE A 217 -4.39 -15.25 -6.27
CA PHE A 217 -5.56 -15.98 -5.82
C PHE A 217 -5.78 -17.28 -6.62
N CYS A 218 -5.46 -17.32 -7.90
CA CYS A 218 -5.51 -18.55 -8.71
C CYS A 218 -4.63 -19.65 -8.11
N ASP A 219 -3.37 -19.34 -7.78
CA ASP A 219 -2.44 -20.28 -7.15
C ASP A 219 -3.02 -20.84 -5.85
N SER A 220 -3.51 -19.98 -4.95
CA SER A 220 -4.04 -20.40 -3.66
C SER A 220 -5.37 -21.15 -3.73
N VAL A 221 -6.21 -20.88 -4.75
CA VAL A 221 -7.44 -21.66 -5.00
C VAL A 221 -7.08 -23.07 -5.48
N GLN A 222 -6.11 -23.21 -6.39
CA GLN A 222 -5.64 -24.53 -6.85
C GLN A 222 -5.05 -25.36 -5.71
N GLU A 223 -4.33 -24.73 -4.79
CA GLU A 223 -3.76 -25.39 -3.61
C GLU A 223 -4.77 -25.56 -2.44
N ARG A 224 -6.05 -25.24 -2.66
CA ARG A 224 -7.16 -25.39 -1.70
C ARG A 224 -6.96 -24.67 -0.36
N ILE A 225 -6.14 -23.62 -0.32
CA ILE A 225 -5.84 -22.88 0.92
C ILE A 225 -7.11 -22.29 1.53
N TRP A 226 -8.03 -21.79 0.71
CA TRP A 226 -9.29 -21.18 1.15
C TRP A 226 -10.31 -22.18 1.73
N GLN A 227 -10.23 -23.46 1.34
CA GLN A 227 -11.10 -24.51 1.89
C GLN A 227 -10.74 -24.84 3.32
N GLN A 228 -9.47 -24.66 3.71
CA GLN A 228 -8.98 -24.97 5.06
C GLN A 228 -9.34 -23.90 6.09
N HIS A 229 -9.53 -22.63 5.67
CA HIS A 229 -9.60 -21.51 6.60
C HIS A 229 -10.96 -20.80 6.69
N GLY A 230 -11.81 -20.89 5.68
CA GLY A 230 -13.20 -20.45 5.71
C GLY A 230 -13.48 -18.96 5.96
N ILE A 231 -14.77 -18.64 6.15
CA ILE A 231 -15.26 -17.26 6.36
C ILE A 231 -14.82 -16.71 7.73
N ALA A 232 -14.68 -17.56 8.75
CA ALA A 232 -14.28 -17.15 10.09
C ALA A 232 -12.90 -16.48 10.10
N MET A 233 -11.91 -17.04 9.38
CA MET A 233 -10.60 -16.42 9.21
C MET A 233 -10.71 -15.04 8.55
N THR A 234 -11.46 -14.95 7.47
CA THR A 234 -11.62 -13.70 6.72
C THR A 234 -12.23 -12.58 7.57
N SER A 235 -13.25 -12.89 8.37
CA SER A 235 -13.88 -11.94 9.29
C SER A 235 -12.95 -11.53 10.44
N THR A 236 -12.13 -12.44 10.96
CA THR A 236 -11.13 -12.16 11.99
C THR A 236 -10.03 -11.23 11.44
N VAL A 237 -9.55 -11.48 10.22
CA VAL A 237 -8.58 -10.58 9.56
C VAL A 237 -9.17 -9.18 9.37
N LEU A 238 -10.43 -9.08 8.93
CA LEU A 238 -11.10 -7.79 8.78
C LEU A 238 -11.20 -7.05 10.13
N LEU A 239 -11.57 -7.73 11.20
CA LEU A 239 -11.61 -7.16 12.56
C LEU A 239 -10.23 -6.59 12.95
N PHE A 240 -9.15 -7.37 12.80
CA PHE A 240 -7.80 -6.90 13.11
C PHE A 240 -7.35 -5.72 12.23
N VAL A 241 -7.75 -5.71 10.96
CA VAL A 241 -7.49 -4.55 10.06
C VAL A 241 -8.19 -3.29 10.58
N VAL A 242 -9.45 -3.41 11.03
CA VAL A 242 -10.20 -2.29 11.62
C VAL A 242 -9.53 -1.80 12.90
N LEU A 243 -9.12 -2.71 13.79
CA LEU A 243 -8.43 -2.38 15.04
C LEU A 243 -7.09 -1.71 14.78
N LEU A 244 -6.30 -2.23 13.83
CA LEU A 244 -5.03 -1.61 13.41
C LEU A 244 -5.26 -0.18 12.89
N PHE A 245 -6.23 -0.01 11.98
CA PHE A 245 -6.54 1.30 11.43
C PHE A 245 -7.00 2.29 12.52
N ALA A 246 -7.89 1.88 13.41
CA ALA A 246 -8.39 2.71 14.51
C ALA A 246 -7.28 3.08 15.50
N GLY A 247 -6.44 2.10 15.89
CA GLY A 247 -5.31 2.32 16.80
C GLY A 247 -4.30 3.31 16.24
N ILE A 248 -3.86 3.10 14.98
CA ILE A 248 -2.94 4.03 14.32
C ILE A 248 -3.57 5.41 14.14
N SER A 249 -4.84 5.48 13.74
CA SER A 249 -5.55 6.77 13.59
C SER A 249 -5.59 7.55 14.90
N GLY A 250 -5.86 6.88 16.03
CA GLY A 250 -5.83 7.46 17.36
C GLY A 250 -4.44 7.95 17.75
N LEU A 251 -3.40 7.14 17.53
CA LEU A 251 -2.01 7.50 17.83
C LEU A 251 -1.53 8.71 17.00
N VAL A 252 -1.85 8.76 15.69
CA VAL A 252 -1.53 9.92 14.85
C VAL A 252 -2.23 11.17 15.35
N HIS A 253 -3.52 11.07 15.70
CA HIS A 253 -4.28 12.20 16.21
C HIS A 253 -3.70 12.73 17.52
N LEU A 254 -3.34 11.84 18.44
CA LEU A 254 -2.68 12.19 19.70
C LEU A 254 -1.32 12.86 19.44
N SER A 255 -0.49 12.29 18.59
CA SER A 255 0.82 12.86 18.24
C SER A 255 0.70 14.25 17.63
N CYS A 256 -0.25 14.46 16.70
CA CYS A 256 -0.48 15.78 16.11
C CYS A 256 -0.89 16.84 17.18
N ARG A 257 -1.60 16.43 18.22
CA ARG A 257 -1.95 17.32 19.35
C ARG A 257 -0.73 17.62 20.23
N LEU A 258 0.04 16.58 20.59
CA LEU A 258 1.25 16.73 21.43
C LEU A 258 2.29 17.64 20.76
N PHE A 259 2.50 17.50 19.45
CA PHE A 259 3.41 18.36 18.68
C PHE A 259 2.82 19.71 18.31
N LYS A 260 1.60 20.02 18.75
CA LYS A 260 0.89 21.30 18.54
C LYS A 260 0.86 21.73 17.06
N LEU A 261 0.62 20.79 16.14
CA LEU A 261 0.45 21.11 14.74
C LEU A 261 -0.80 21.97 14.55
N ASN A 262 -0.72 22.97 13.67
CA ASN A 262 -1.90 23.72 13.23
C ASN A 262 -2.90 22.80 12.51
N ARG A 263 -4.12 23.27 12.28
CA ARG A 263 -5.20 22.47 11.68
C ARG A 263 -4.82 21.90 10.30
N GLU A 264 -4.22 22.70 9.44
CA GLU A 264 -3.91 22.31 8.07
C GLU A 264 -2.83 21.23 8.02
N ASP A 265 -1.78 21.41 8.82
CA ASP A 265 -0.68 20.47 8.94
C ASP A 265 -1.11 19.16 9.63
N ARG A 266 -2.01 19.24 10.62
CA ARG A 266 -2.61 18.07 11.27
C ARG A 266 -3.41 17.21 10.29
N ILE A 267 -4.19 17.84 9.41
CA ILE A 267 -4.94 17.15 8.35
C ILE A 267 -3.97 16.44 7.38
N ALA A 268 -2.92 17.14 6.93
CA ALA A 268 -1.92 16.56 6.05
C ALA A 268 -1.16 15.41 6.73
N ALA A 269 -0.72 15.60 7.98
CA ALA A 269 -0.04 14.56 8.76
C ALA A 269 -0.92 13.32 8.91
N TYR A 270 -2.20 13.50 9.27
CA TYR A 270 -3.13 12.39 9.43
C TYR A 270 -3.27 11.57 8.14
N PHE A 271 -3.66 12.21 7.01
CA PHE A 271 -3.87 11.48 5.77
C PHE A 271 -2.60 10.87 5.18
N CYS A 272 -1.43 11.40 5.47
CA CYS A 272 -0.17 10.79 5.03
C CYS A 272 0.28 9.65 5.94
N SER A 273 0.03 9.73 7.26
CA SER A 273 0.50 8.73 8.22
C SER A 273 -0.36 7.47 8.27
N VAL A 274 -1.71 7.58 8.18
CA VAL A 274 -2.62 6.43 8.35
C VAL A 274 -2.77 5.58 7.09
N LYS A 275 -2.16 5.95 5.99
CA LYS A 275 -2.36 5.28 4.71
C LYS A 275 -1.22 4.35 4.32
N LYS A 276 -1.59 3.25 3.68
CA LYS A 276 -0.68 2.27 3.08
C LYS A 276 -1.00 2.05 1.61
N THR A 277 0.03 1.95 0.77
CA THR A 277 -0.14 1.85 -0.68
C THR A 277 -0.33 0.42 -1.15
N LEU A 278 -1.46 0.13 -1.81
CA LEU A 278 -1.68 -1.13 -2.50
C LEU A 278 -0.84 -1.19 -3.80
N ALA A 279 -0.70 -0.03 -4.47
CA ALA A 279 -0.03 0.05 -5.78
C ALA A 279 1.47 -0.34 -5.75
N MET A 280 2.14 -0.16 -4.60
CA MET A 280 3.49 -0.66 -4.39
C MET A 280 3.48 -1.98 -3.63
N GLY A 281 2.51 -2.16 -2.72
CA GLY A 281 2.43 -3.34 -1.86
C GLY A 281 2.23 -4.62 -2.64
N VAL A 282 1.28 -4.68 -3.58
CA VAL A 282 1.01 -5.91 -4.36
C VAL A 282 2.20 -6.31 -5.24
N PRO A 283 2.79 -5.43 -6.06
CA PRO A 283 3.98 -5.75 -6.84
C PRO A 283 5.16 -6.23 -5.99
N LEU A 284 5.42 -5.54 -4.88
CA LEU A 284 6.54 -5.89 -4.02
C LEU A 284 6.31 -7.22 -3.27
N ALA A 285 5.07 -7.49 -2.82
CA ALA A 285 4.72 -8.80 -2.26
C ALA A 285 4.96 -9.93 -3.25
N MET A 286 4.60 -9.74 -4.51
CA MET A 286 4.83 -10.74 -5.56
C MET A 286 6.33 -10.98 -5.79
N LEU A 287 7.19 -9.97 -5.70
CA LEU A 287 8.64 -10.13 -5.80
C LEU A 287 9.22 -10.92 -4.61
N ILE A 288 8.76 -10.61 -3.41
CA ILE A 288 9.30 -11.18 -2.16
C ILE A 288 8.73 -12.58 -1.90
N PHE A 289 7.43 -12.72 -2.01
CA PHE A 289 6.67 -13.92 -1.61
C PHE A 289 6.08 -14.70 -2.78
N GLY A 290 6.32 -14.27 -4.03
CA GLY A 290 5.67 -14.83 -5.21
C GLY A 290 5.93 -16.32 -5.46
N LYS A 291 6.89 -16.93 -4.76
CA LYS A 291 7.09 -18.39 -4.79
C LYS A 291 6.21 -19.14 -3.80
N ARG A 292 5.57 -18.45 -2.86
CA ARG A 292 4.69 -19.03 -1.84
C ARG A 292 3.28 -19.23 -2.42
N SER A 293 2.68 -20.34 -2.15
CA SER A 293 1.30 -20.65 -2.54
C SER A 293 0.27 -19.87 -1.71
N ASP A 294 0.63 -19.50 -0.48
CA ASP A 294 -0.18 -18.73 0.45
C ASP A 294 -0.06 -17.19 0.30
N LEU A 295 0.51 -16.72 -0.83
CA LEU A 295 0.65 -15.29 -1.12
C LEU A 295 -0.66 -14.52 -1.01
N SER A 296 -1.80 -15.12 -1.38
CA SER A 296 -3.10 -14.49 -1.25
C SER A 296 -3.47 -14.17 0.21
N LEU A 297 -3.07 -15.02 1.17
CA LEU A 297 -3.26 -14.77 2.61
C LEU A 297 -2.36 -13.63 3.08
N ILE A 298 -1.12 -13.53 2.57
CA ILE A 298 -0.23 -12.41 2.86
C ILE A 298 -0.80 -11.09 2.32
N LEU A 299 -1.46 -11.12 1.16
CA LEU A 299 -2.10 -9.94 0.56
C LEU A 299 -3.43 -9.56 1.22
N LEU A 300 -4.08 -10.45 1.94
CA LEU A 300 -5.41 -10.23 2.49
C LEU A 300 -5.51 -9.00 3.41
N PRO A 301 -4.59 -8.77 4.37
CA PRO A 301 -4.64 -7.57 5.21
C PRO A 301 -4.58 -6.26 4.42
N ILE A 302 -3.70 -6.14 3.42
CA ILE A 302 -3.61 -4.91 2.61
C ILE A 302 -4.84 -4.74 1.71
N MET A 303 -5.43 -5.82 1.21
CA MET A 303 -6.65 -5.78 0.40
C MET A 303 -7.86 -5.30 1.20
N PHE A 304 -7.96 -5.61 2.49
CA PHE A 304 -9.00 -5.07 3.37
C PHE A 304 -8.67 -3.67 3.87
N TYR A 305 -7.40 -3.41 4.21
CA TYR A 305 -6.97 -2.11 4.68
C TYR A 305 -7.19 -1.01 3.63
N HIS A 306 -6.94 -1.31 2.36
CA HIS A 306 -7.02 -0.31 1.29
C HIS A 306 -8.44 0.26 1.09
N PRO A 307 -9.51 -0.52 0.91
CA PRO A 307 -10.88 0.02 0.85
C PRO A 307 -11.33 0.66 2.16
N LEU A 308 -10.97 0.08 3.32
CA LEU A 308 -11.30 0.63 4.62
C LEU A 308 -10.72 2.05 4.79
N GLN A 309 -9.42 2.22 4.51
CA GLN A 309 -8.77 3.53 4.63
C GLN A 309 -9.35 4.56 3.66
N LEU A 310 -9.79 4.16 2.46
CA LEU A 310 -10.42 5.08 1.51
C LEU A 310 -11.78 5.52 2.01
N PHE A 311 -12.58 4.59 2.50
CA PHE A 311 -13.94 4.86 3.01
C PHE A 311 -13.90 5.75 4.25
N VAL A 312 -13.18 5.33 5.30
CA VAL A 312 -13.15 6.05 6.58
C VAL A 312 -12.47 7.42 6.44
N ASN A 313 -11.36 7.50 5.72
CA ASN A 313 -10.69 8.79 5.47
C ASN A 313 -11.52 9.72 4.58
N GLY A 314 -12.35 9.19 3.69
CA GLY A 314 -13.33 9.97 2.93
C GLY A 314 -14.37 10.63 3.84
N LEU A 315 -14.88 9.89 4.83
CA LEU A 315 -15.79 10.42 5.84
C LEU A 315 -15.13 11.53 6.67
N PHE A 316 -13.90 11.31 7.15
CA PHE A 316 -13.14 12.33 7.89
C PHE A 316 -12.84 13.58 7.07
N ALA A 317 -12.46 13.42 5.79
CA ALA A 317 -12.21 14.56 4.90
C ALA A 317 -13.46 15.42 4.73
N ASN A 318 -14.61 14.81 4.51
CA ASN A 318 -15.89 15.51 4.39
C ASN A 318 -16.31 16.18 5.71
N HIS A 319 -16.12 15.50 6.85
CA HIS A 319 -16.40 16.07 8.16
C HIS A 319 -15.52 17.30 8.43
N TRP A 320 -14.20 17.20 8.22
CA TRP A 320 -13.29 18.34 8.42
C TRP A 320 -13.50 19.48 7.45
N ALA A 321 -13.96 19.22 6.23
CA ALA A 321 -14.37 20.27 5.28
C ALA A 321 -15.58 21.06 5.79
N LYS A 322 -16.55 20.36 6.41
CA LYS A 322 -17.77 21.01 6.98
C LYS A 322 -17.49 21.80 8.24
N THR A 323 -16.53 21.38 9.07
CA THR A 323 -16.16 22.00 10.34
C THR A 323 -15.02 23.02 10.20
N ASP A 324 -14.71 23.49 8.98
CA ASP A 324 -13.70 24.51 8.76
C ASP A 324 -14.24 25.88 9.19
N PRO A 325 -13.61 26.57 10.17
CA PRO A 325 -14.02 27.89 10.62
C PRO A 325 -13.99 28.97 9.50
N ARG A 326 -13.22 28.73 8.44
CA ARG A 326 -13.08 29.64 7.27
C ARG A 326 -14.16 29.44 6.22
N ARG A 327 -15.17 28.63 6.48
CA ARG A 327 -16.25 28.37 5.53
C ARG A 327 -17.19 29.55 5.39
N ASP A 328 -17.36 30.30 6.47
CA ASP A 328 -18.36 31.37 6.63
C ASP A 328 -17.71 32.77 6.54
N SER A 329 -16.40 32.83 6.25
CA SER A 329 -15.64 34.04 5.93
C SER A 329 -15.38 34.14 4.42
#